data_ace50e5b295a651756c2e1f138bfe6c9
#
_entry.id   ace50e5b295a651756c2e1f138bfe6c9
#
_cell.length_a   1.000
_cell.length_b   1.000
_cell.length_c   1.000
_cell.angle_alpha   90.00
_cell.angle_beta   90.00
_cell.angle_gamma   90.00
#
_symmetry.space_group_name_H-M   'P 1'
#
loop_
_entity.id
_entity.type
_entity.pdbx_description
1 polymer ?
#
loop_
_entity_poly.entity_id
_entity_poly.type
_entity_poly.pdbx_seq_one_letter_code
_entity_poly.pdbx_strand_id
1 'polypeptide(L)'
;MTNKSNYEYLLSDLTKLNGVGIKTTNLLKKKKINNIFDLLWKLPKSFTDRSHSTKIKDLKIGENQTITIFPKKYSFPRVRNLPNKVLCSDETGEIDCIFFNSYEGYIRKILPLGKEITISGKIGFFRNKYQLTNPKYISEDSSIIKQKHNTYSLTEGISAVSYTHLRAHET
;
A
#
# COMPACT_ATOMS: atom_id res chain seq x y z
N MET A 1 39.44 -14.57 -1.50
CA MET A 1 39.25 -14.76 -0.03
C MET A 1 37.99 -14.06 0.51
N THR A 2 37.08 -13.55 -0.32
CA THR A 2 35.94 -12.71 0.08
C THR A 2 34.62 -13.48 0.38
N ASN A 3 34.47 -14.75 0.00
CA ASN A 3 33.21 -15.48 0.15
C ASN A 3 32.90 -15.96 1.57
N LYS A 4 33.90 -16.28 2.38
CA LYS A 4 33.68 -16.87 3.73
C LYS A 4 33.09 -15.85 4.71
N SER A 5 33.51 -14.61 4.61
CA SER A 5 33.03 -13.50 5.45
C SER A 5 31.55 -13.15 5.21
N ASN A 6 31.07 -13.27 3.98
CA ASN A 6 29.68 -12.95 3.63
C ASN A 6 28.69 -14.01 4.17
N TYR A 7 29.08 -15.29 4.13
CA TYR A 7 28.23 -16.35 4.69
C TYR A 7 28.12 -16.26 6.22
N GLU A 8 29.20 -15.92 6.90
CA GLU A 8 29.19 -15.73 8.35
C GLU A 8 28.29 -14.54 8.76
N TYR A 9 28.30 -13.47 7.96
CA TYR A 9 27.41 -12.34 8.18
C TYR A 9 25.94 -12.73 7.98
N LEU A 10 25.57 -13.43 6.94
CA LEU A 10 24.20 -13.87 6.65
C LEU A 10 23.63 -14.78 7.76
N LEU A 11 24.47 -15.62 8.36
CA LEU A 11 24.06 -16.51 9.44
C LEU A 11 24.11 -15.86 10.83
N SER A 12 24.51 -14.59 10.91
CA SER A 12 24.59 -13.88 12.17
C SER A 12 23.22 -13.45 12.70
N ASP A 13 23.18 -13.10 14.00
CA ASP A 13 21.96 -12.64 14.68
C ASP A 13 21.44 -11.32 14.06
N LEU A 14 20.13 -11.18 14.07
CA LEU A 14 19.41 -10.02 13.51
C LEU A 14 19.75 -8.69 14.19
N THR A 15 20.31 -8.70 15.38
CA THR A 15 20.74 -7.48 16.10
C THR A 15 21.90 -6.75 15.41
N LYS A 16 22.60 -7.41 14.48
CA LYS A 16 23.62 -6.75 13.65
C LYS A 16 23.04 -5.80 12.59
N LEU A 17 21.74 -5.91 12.31
CA LEU A 17 21.07 -5.02 11.37
C LEU A 17 20.81 -3.66 12.00
N ASN A 18 21.09 -2.60 11.27
CA ASN A 18 20.76 -1.24 11.70
C ASN A 18 19.25 -1.10 11.94
N GLY A 19 18.86 -0.57 13.10
CA GLY A 19 17.47 -0.38 13.48
C GLY A 19 16.75 -1.63 14.04
N VAL A 20 17.47 -2.76 14.21
CA VAL A 20 16.92 -3.97 14.82
C VAL A 20 17.39 -4.11 16.25
N GLY A 21 16.56 -3.72 17.20
CA GLY A 21 16.79 -3.94 18.63
C GLY A 21 16.26 -5.29 19.11
N ILE A 22 16.55 -5.62 20.37
CA ILE A 22 16.16 -6.88 21.03
C ILE A 22 14.65 -7.16 20.92
N LYS A 23 13.80 -6.13 21.07
CA LYS A 23 12.33 -6.28 20.93
C LYS A 23 11.94 -6.75 19.53
N THR A 24 12.49 -6.14 18.50
CA THR A 24 12.24 -6.49 17.10
C THR A 24 12.76 -7.90 16.79
N THR A 25 13.95 -8.24 17.25
CA THR A 25 14.53 -9.58 17.11
C THR A 25 13.65 -10.64 17.72
N ASN A 26 13.12 -10.43 18.93
CA ASN A 26 12.22 -11.38 19.58
C ASN A 26 10.91 -11.57 18.82
N LEU A 27 10.38 -10.51 18.21
CA LEU A 27 9.19 -10.60 17.36
C LEU A 27 9.46 -11.39 16.05
N LEU A 28 10.62 -11.19 15.44
CA LEU A 28 11.05 -11.92 14.25
C LEU A 28 11.30 -13.41 14.56
N LYS A 29 11.93 -13.73 15.70
CA LYS A 29 12.13 -15.12 16.17
C LYS A 29 10.82 -15.88 16.36
N LYS A 30 9.74 -15.22 16.83
CA LYS A 30 8.39 -15.84 16.89
C LYS A 30 7.89 -16.30 15.51
N LYS A 31 8.41 -15.73 14.42
CA LYS A 31 8.12 -16.14 13.03
C LYS A 31 9.15 -17.08 12.42
N LYS A 32 10.00 -17.67 13.25
CA LYS A 32 11.09 -18.56 12.81
C LYS A 32 12.08 -17.85 11.89
N ILE A 33 12.31 -16.55 12.11
CA ILE A 33 13.34 -15.75 11.47
C ILE A 33 14.42 -15.53 12.52
N ASN A 34 15.51 -16.29 12.46
CA ASN A 34 16.53 -16.35 13.50
C ASN A 34 17.81 -15.59 13.13
N ASN A 35 18.06 -15.43 11.83
CA ASN A 35 19.26 -14.81 11.29
C ASN A 35 18.93 -13.92 10.08
N ILE A 36 19.94 -13.24 9.55
CA ILE A 36 19.78 -12.35 8.39
C ILE A 36 19.35 -13.11 7.15
N PHE A 37 19.88 -14.32 6.94
CA PHE A 37 19.50 -15.16 5.81
C PHE A 37 18.01 -15.51 5.83
N ASP A 38 17.46 -15.90 6.98
CA ASP A 38 16.02 -16.18 7.13
C ASP A 38 15.16 -14.97 6.78
N LEU A 39 15.63 -13.76 7.16
CA LEU A 39 14.94 -12.51 6.84
C LEU A 39 14.91 -12.25 5.33
N LEU A 40 16.04 -12.42 4.65
CA LEU A 40 16.15 -12.23 3.20
C LEU A 40 15.40 -13.31 2.41
N TRP A 41 15.44 -14.55 2.90
CA TRP A 41 14.78 -15.70 2.24
C TRP A 41 13.27 -15.74 2.46
N LYS A 42 12.74 -14.89 3.35
CA LYS A 42 11.29 -14.85 3.59
C LYS A 42 10.55 -14.38 2.35
N LEU A 43 9.84 -15.30 1.71
CA LEU A 43 9.02 -14.98 0.54
C LEU A 43 7.80 -14.12 0.92
N PRO A 44 7.38 -13.20 0.06
CA PRO A 44 6.16 -12.44 0.25
C PRO A 44 4.95 -13.37 0.24
N LYS A 45 3.94 -13.03 1.02
CA LYS A 45 2.67 -13.78 1.08
C LYS A 45 1.87 -13.66 -0.22
N SER A 46 1.95 -12.50 -0.84
CA SER A 46 1.28 -12.21 -2.11
C SER A 46 1.99 -11.07 -2.85
N PHE A 47 1.76 -11.04 -4.14
CA PHE A 47 2.16 -9.94 -5.02
C PHE A 47 0.90 -9.18 -5.42
N THR A 48 0.96 -7.86 -5.38
CA THR A 48 -0.08 -7.01 -5.97
C THR A 48 0.55 -6.32 -7.16
N ASP A 49 0.13 -6.72 -8.36
CA ASP A 49 0.53 -6.04 -9.59
C ASP A 49 -0.35 -4.81 -9.78
N ARG A 50 0.26 -3.63 -9.82
CA ARG A 50 -0.40 -2.34 -10.05
C ARG A 50 0.12 -1.67 -11.32
N SER A 51 0.89 -2.40 -12.14
CA SER A 51 1.51 -1.86 -13.36
C SER A 51 0.49 -1.43 -14.40
N HIS A 52 -0.69 -2.05 -14.39
CA HIS A 52 -1.75 -1.76 -15.35
C HIS A 52 -2.79 -0.81 -14.75
N SER A 53 -3.07 0.29 -15.45
CA SER A 53 -4.20 1.15 -15.16
C SER A 53 -5.43 0.63 -15.91
N THR A 54 -6.52 0.41 -15.15
CA THR A 54 -7.80 -0.06 -15.68
C THR A 54 -8.74 1.14 -15.82
N LYS A 55 -9.60 1.15 -16.84
CA LYS A 55 -10.65 2.16 -17.00
C LYS A 55 -11.86 1.84 -16.13
N ILE A 56 -12.64 2.87 -15.74
CA ILE A 56 -13.79 2.69 -14.82
C ILE A 56 -14.81 1.68 -15.37
N LYS A 57 -15.04 1.65 -16.68
CA LYS A 57 -15.97 0.69 -17.32
C LYS A 57 -15.56 -0.78 -17.17
N ASP A 58 -14.25 -1.03 -17.03
CA ASP A 58 -13.67 -2.38 -17.01
C ASP A 58 -13.32 -2.84 -15.58
N LEU A 59 -13.82 -2.13 -14.57
CA LEU A 59 -13.54 -2.42 -13.16
C LEU A 59 -14.20 -3.73 -12.72
N LYS A 60 -13.43 -4.52 -11.96
CA LYS A 60 -13.88 -5.77 -11.35
C LYS A 60 -14.11 -5.60 -9.86
N ILE A 61 -15.33 -5.88 -9.42
CA ILE A 61 -15.73 -5.76 -8.03
C ILE A 61 -14.96 -6.77 -7.16
N GLY A 62 -14.46 -6.29 -6.02
CA GLY A 62 -13.74 -7.13 -5.07
C GLY A 62 -12.23 -7.23 -5.32
N GLU A 63 -11.72 -6.85 -6.48
CA GLU A 63 -10.31 -6.83 -6.82
C GLU A 63 -9.62 -5.53 -6.42
N ASN A 64 -8.30 -5.60 -6.19
CA ASN A 64 -7.46 -4.41 -6.07
C ASN A 64 -7.02 -3.99 -7.47
N GLN A 65 -7.45 -2.82 -7.90
CA GLN A 65 -7.12 -2.29 -9.22
C GLN A 65 -6.55 -0.88 -9.12
N THR A 66 -5.79 -0.51 -10.13
CA THR A 66 -5.22 0.83 -10.29
C THR A 66 -5.96 1.56 -11.39
N ILE A 67 -6.41 2.78 -11.11
CA ILE A 67 -7.14 3.63 -12.04
C ILE A 67 -6.54 5.03 -12.04
N THR A 68 -6.62 5.69 -13.19
CA THR A 68 -6.26 7.10 -13.35
C THR A 68 -7.56 7.90 -13.52
N ILE A 69 -7.74 8.90 -12.67
CA ILE A 69 -9.00 9.63 -12.52
C ILE A 69 -8.79 11.13 -12.36
N PHE A 70 -9.86 11.88 -12.58
CA PHE A 70 -9.97 13.31 -12.33
C PHE A 70 -11.00 13.56 -11.23
N PRO A 71 -10.60 14.08 -10.05
CA PRO A 71 -11.53 14.49 -9.01
C PRO A 71 -12.39 15.66 -9.50
N LYS A 72 -13.73 15.51 -9.44
CA LYS A 72 -14.71 16.50 -9.91
C LYS A 72 -15.39 17.27 -8.78
N LYS A 73 -15.77 16.59 -7.71
CA LYS A 73 -16.59 17.17 -6.65
C LYS A 73 -16.32 16.54 -5.31
N TYR A 74 -16.19 17.38 -4.28
CA TYR A 74 -16.17 16.92 -2.89
C TYR A 74 -17.57 16.89 -2.29
N SER A 75 -17.81 15.93 -1.40
CA SER A 75 -18.99 15.85 -0.54
C SER A 75 -18.52 15.55 0.88
N PHE A 76 -18.55 16.56 1.73
CA PHE A 76 -18.14 16.49 3.12
C PHE A 76 -19.39 16.68 4.01
N PRO A 77 -20.03 15.60 4.43
CA PRO A 77 -21.23 15.69 5.27
C PRO A 77 -20.85 16.19 6.66
N ARG A 78 -21.63 17.13 7.19
CA ARG A 78 -21.44 17.66 8.55
C ARG A 78 -21.93 16.70 9.65
N VAL A 79 -22.56 15.60 9.26
CA VAL A 79 -23.13 14.60 10.17
C VAL A 79 -22.03 13.62 10.60
N ARG A 80 -21.89 13.40 11.91
CA ARG A 80 -20.98 12.38 12.46
C ARG A 80 -21.29 11.01 11.87
N ASN A 81 -20.24 10.22 11.64
CA ASN A 81 -20.29 8.85 11.12
C ASN A 81 -20.64 8.70 9.63
N LEU A 82 -20.85 9.79 8.90
CA LEU A 82 -20.90 9.71 7.44
C LEU A 82 -19.48 9.89 6.84
N PRO A 83 -19.12 9.06 5.86
CA PRO A 83 -17.82 9.18 5.23
C PRO A 83 -17.75 10.39 4.31
N ASN A 84 -16.56 10.97 4.20
CA ASN A 84 -16.26 11.94 3.18
C ASN A 84 -16.19 11.25 1.82
N LYS A 85 -16.67 11.92 0.77
CA LYS A 85 -16.70 11.39 -0.59
C LYS A 85 -16.07 12.38 -1.57
N VAL A 86 -15.39 11.83 -2.55
CA VAL A 86 -14.92 12.58 -3.71
C VAL A 86 -15.46 11.89 -4.95
N LEU A 87 -16.29 12.58 -5.72
CA LEU A 87 -16.71 12.10 -7.02
C LEU A 87 -15.57 12.30 -8.00
N CYS A 88 -15.14 11.23 -8.62
CA CYS A 88 -14.07 11.20 -9.60
C CYS A 88 -14.58 10.59 -10.90
N SER A 89 -13.93 10.90 -12.00
CA SER A 89 -14.25 10.30 -13.30
C SER A 89 -13.00 10.03 -14.12
N ASP A 90 -13.16 9.14 -15.07
CA ASP A 90 -12.30 9.06 -16.25
C ASP A 90 -13.13 9.34 -17.51
N GLU A 91 -12.60 8.98 -18.69
CA GLU A 91 -13.30 9.09 -19.98
C GLU A 91 -14.49 8.11 -20.11
N THR A 92 -14.57 7.09 -19.25
CA THR A 92 -15.49 5.94 -19.42
C THR A 92 -16.57 5.88 -18.36
N GLY A 93 -16.43 6.61 -17.24
CA GLY A 93 -17.42 6.58 -16.17
C GLY A 93 -17.07 7.42 -14.96
N GLU A 94 -17.83 7.20 -13.89
CA GLU A 94 -17.67 7.86 -12.60
C GLU A 94 -17.48 6.84 -11.49
N ILE A 95 -16.69 7.22 -10.49
CA ILE A 95 -16.42 6.43 -9.28
C ILE A 95 -16.43 7.32 -8.05
N ASP A 96 -16.99 6.83 -6.95
CA ASP A 96 -16.93 7.50 -5.66
C ASP A 96 -15.71 7.03 -4.85
N CYS A 97 -14.78 7.94 -4.55
CA CYS A 97 -13.73 7.71 -3.56
C CYS A 97 -14.26 8.04 -2.17
N ILE A 98 -14.32 7.03 -1.29
CA ILE A 98 -14.90 7.13 0.05
C ILE A 98 -13.82 7.09 1.09
N PHE A 99 -13.85 8.06 2.01
CA PHE A 99 -12.88 8.21 3.08
C PHE A 99 -13.58 8.19 4.44
N PHE A 100 -13.29 7.16 5.23
CA PHE A 100 -13.67 7.11 6.64
C PHE A 100 -12.58 7.72 7.50
N ASN A 101 -12.95 8.51 8.50
CA ASN A 101 -12.02 9.08 9.48
C ASN A 101 -10.89 9.93 8.90
N SER A 102 -11.11 10.60 7.78
CA SER A 102 -10.14 11.47 7.15
C SER A 102 -10.62 12.93 7.16
N TYR A 103 -9.71 13.85 7.43
CA TYR A 103 -10.01 15.28 7.44
C TYR A 103 -10.13 15.86 6.04
N GLU A 104 -11.01 16.83 5.85
CA GLU A 104 -11.24 17.50 4.56
C GLU A 104 -9.95 18.05 3.95
N GLY A 105 -9.12 18.75 4.74
CA GLY A 105 -7.85 19.32 4.28
C GLY A 105 -6.89 18.28 3.73
N TYR A 106 -6.83 17.11 4.36
CA TYR A 106 -6.03 16.00 3.85
C TYR A 106 -6.56 15.48 2.51
N ILE A 107 -7.90 15.28 2.41
CA ILE A 107 -8.52 14.79 1.17
C ILE A 107 -8.29 15.78 0.02
N ARG A 108 -8.46 17.08 0.26
CA ARG A 108 -8.19 18.14 -0.75
C ARG A 108 -6.74 18.14 -1.22
N LYS A 109 -5.80 17.82 -0.33
CA LYS A 109 -4.37 17.74 -0.66
C LYS A 109 -4.05 16.54 -1.55
N ILE A 110 -4.62 15.36 -1.25
CA ILE A 110 -4.30 14.13 -1.99
C ILE A 110 -5.13 13.93 -3.26
N LEU A 111 -6.31 14.56 -3.34
CA LEU A 111 -7.21 14.51 -4.50
C LEU A 111 -7.63 15.94 -4.90
N PRO A 112 -6.71 16.78 -5.39
CA PRO A 112 -7.04 18.12 -5.85
C PRO A 112 -7.96 18.07 -7.08
N LEU A 113 -8.96 18.97 -7.15
CA LEU A 113 -9.90 19.00 -8.27
C LEU A 113 -9.19 19.36 -9.58
N GLY A 114 -9.62 18.71 -10.66
CA GLY A 114 -9.16 19.01 -12.00
C GLY A 114 -7.76 18.50 -12.34
N LYS A 115 -7.08 17.81 -11.43
CA LYS A 115 -5.79 17.17 -11.69
C LYS A 115 -5.97 15.69 -11.98
N GLU A 116 -5.10 15.17 -12.82
CA GLU A 116 -5.02 13.74 -13.05
C GLU A 116 -4.33 13.05 -11.89
N ILE A 117 -4.99 12.07 -11.29
CA ILE A 117 -4.50 11.33 -10.13
C ILE A 117 -4.61 9.83 -10.40
N THR A 118 -3.53 9.13 -10.14
CA THR A 118 -3.54 7.67 -10.13
C THR A 118 -3.82 7.17 -8.72
N ILE A 119 -4.82 6.29 -8.59
CA ILE A 119 -5.21 5.69 -7.31
C ILE A 119 -5.26 4.17 -7.42
N SER A 120 -4.97 3.49 -6.33
CA SER A 120 -5.08 2.03 -6.26
C SER A 120 -5.73 1.59 -4.96
N GLY A 121 -6.67 0.65 -5.08
CA GLY A 121 -7.38 0.07 -3.96
C GLY A 121 -8.40 -0.97 -4.37
N LYS A 122 -9.13 -1.47 -3.38
CA LYS A 122 -10.18 -2.47 -3.60
C LYS A 122 -11.43 -1.81 -4.16
N ILE A 123 -11.90 -2.33 -5.28
CA ILE A 123 -13.11 -1.84 -5.94
C ILE A 123 -14.35 -2.44 -5.26
N GLY A 124 -15.24 -1.59 -4.85
CA GLY A 124 -16.58 -1.93 -4.36
C GLY A 124 -17.67 -1.47 -5.32
N PHE A 125 -18.91 -1.87 -5.04
CA PHE A 125 -20.09 -1.42 -5.78
C PHE A 125 -21.23 -1.19 -4.81
N PHE A 126 -21.82 0.00 -4.82
CA PHE A 126 -22.91 0.34 -3.92
C PHE A 126 -23.84 1.37 -4.57
N ARG A 127 -25.16 1.18 -4.44
CA ARG A 127 -26.18 2.06 -5.02
C ARG A 127 -25.94 2.36 -6.51
N ASN A 128 -25.63 1.31 -7.26
CA ASN A 128 -25.41 1.36 -8.70
C ASN A 128 -24.21 2.22 -9.15
N LYS A 129 -23.21 2.40 -8.25
CA LYS A 129 -21.95 3.11 -8.54
C LYS A 129 -20.74 2.33 -8.05
N TYR A 130 -19.66 2.41 -8.81
CA TYR A 130 -18.37 1.92 -8.34
C TYR A 130 -17.87 2.80 -7.20
N GLN A 131 -17.22 2.16 -6.24
CA GLN A 131 -16.64 2.82 -5.08
C GLN A 131 -15.24 2.33 -4.82
N LEU A 132 -14.38 3.23 -4.37
CA LEU A 132 -13.07 2.92 -3.87
C LEU A 132 -12.95 3.44 -2.44
N THR A 133 -12.94 2.51 -1.49
CA THR A 133 -12.99 2.85 -0.06
C THR A 133 -11.58 2.90 0.52
N ASN A 134 -11.25 4.03 1.15
CA ASN A 134 -9.95 4.29 1.78
C ASN A 134 -8.79 3.85 0.89
N PRO A 135 -8.61 4.44 -0.31
CA PRO A 135 -7.53 4.07 -1.21
C PRO A 135 -6.19 4.19 -0.51
N LYS A 136 -5.37 3.14 -0.65
CA LYS A 136 -4.07 3.06 0.05
C LYS A 136 -2.97 3.81 -0.67
N TYR A 137 -3.10 3.96 -1.98
CA TYR A 137 -2.09 4.54 -2.85
C TYR A 137 -2.73 5.60 -3.71
N ILE A 138 -2.24 6.82 -3.58
CA ILE A 138 -2.73 8.00 -4.29
C ILE A 138 -1.51 8.82 -4.67
N SER A 139 -1.33 9.12 -5.95
CA SER A 139 -0.23 9.97 -6.44
C SER A 139 -0.58 10.66 -7.75
N GLU A 140 -0.08 11.88 -7.93
CA GLU A 140 -0.05 12.55 -9.23
C GLU A 140 0.96 11.85 -10.17
N ASP A 141 2.04 11.29 -9.64
CA ASP A 141 3.00 10.50 -10.41
C ASP A 141 2.56 9.03 -10.46
N SER A 142 2.11 8.60 -11.64
CA SER A 142 1.66 7.24 -11.88
C SER A 142 2.76 6.20 -11.75
N SER A 143 4.03 6.57 -11.95
CA SER A 143 5.18 5.66 -11.88
C SER A 143 5.38 5.10 -10.48
N ILE A 144 5.07 5.90 -9.46
CA ILE A 144 5.18 5.50 -8.04
C ILE A 144 4.18 4.40 -7.69
N ILE A 145 2.98 4.43 -8.30
CA ILE A 145 1.91 3.47 -8.00
C ILE A 145 1.99 2.25 -8.91
N LYS A 146 2.35 2.44 -10.18
CA LYS A 146 2.44 1.39 -11.20
C LYS A 146 3.67 0.49 -11.01
N GLN A 147 3.81 -0.07 -9.83
CA GLN A 147 4.88 -1.00 -9.47
C GLN A 147 4.33 -2.29 -8.87
N LYS A 148 5.09 -3.36 -9.00
CA LYS A 148 4.79 -4.62 -8.31
C LYS A 148 5.14 -4.48 -6.84
N HIS A 149 4.15 -4.58 -5.98
CA HIS A 149 4.35 -4.49 -4.54
C HIS A 149 4.24 -5.86 -3.89
N ASN A 150 5.29 -6.22 -3.17
CA ASN A 150 5.35 -7.43 -2.36
C ASN A 150 4.59 -7.20 -1.04
N THR A 151 3.66 -8.09 -0.73
CA THR A 151 2.95 -8.05 0.55
C THR A 151 3.47 -9.15 1.46
N TYR A 152 4.01 -8.76 2.61
CA TYR A 152 4.47 -9.70 3.64
C TYR A 152 3.41 -9.88 4.72
N SER A 153 3.40 -11.06 5.35
CA SER A 153 2.49 -11.31 6.47
C SER A 153 2.83 -10.39 7.65
N LEU A 154 1.82 -9.67 8.16
CA LEU A 154 1.97 -8.83 9.33
C LEU A 154 2.31 -9.68 10.57
N THR A 155 3.11 -9.10 11.47
CA THR A 155 3.36 -9.62 12.82
C THR A 155 2.88 -8.57 13.80
N GLU A 156 2.22 -8.97 14.85
CA GLU A 156 1.89 -8.06 15.93
C GLU A 156 3.17 -7.37 16.43
N GLY A 157 3.18 -6.04 16.39
CA GLY A 157 4.34 -5.23 16.74
C GLY A 157 5.36 -4.94 15.62
N ILE A 158 5.20 -5.52 14.42
CA ILE A 158 6.02 -5.19 13.25
C ILE A 158 5.11 -4.84 12.08
N SER A 159 5.22 -3.61 11.56
CA SER A 159 4.49 -3.19 10.37
C SER A 159 5.11 -3.78 9.09
N ALA A 160 4.32 -3.89 8.02
CA ALA A 160 4.83 -4.30 6.71
C ALA A 160 5.91 -3.34 6.21
N VAL A 161 5.78 -2.05 6.52
CA VAL A 161 6.77 -1.00 6.18
C VAL A 161 8.09 -1.25 6.89
N SER A 162 8.06 -1.57 8.19
CA SER A 162 9.28 -1.89 8.96
C SER A 162 9.99 -3.12 8.41
N TYR A 163 9.23 -4.15 8.02
CA TYR A 163 9.79 -5.36 7.43
C TYR A 163 10.46 -5.09 6.07
N THR A 164 9.80 -4.32 5.21
CA THR A 164 10.33 -3.94 3.89
C THR A 164 11.57 -3.06 4.04
N HIS A 165 11.54 -2.12 4.99
CA HIS A 165 12.68 -1.24 5.28
C HIS A 165 13.91 -2.02 5.73
N LEU A 166 13.76 -2.93 6.70
CA LEU A 166 14.85 -3.78 7.18
C LEU A 166 15.49 -4.60 6.05
N ARG A 167 14.66 -5.11 5.13
CA ARG A 167 15.16 -5.89 4.00
C ARG A 167 15.85 -5.05 2.93
N ALA A 168 15.38 -3.83 2.69
CA ALA A 168 15.96 -2.93 1.70
C ALA A 168 17.37 -2.42 2.06
N HIS A 169 17.72 -2.42 3.35
CA HIS A 169 19.05 -2.02 3.82
C HIS A 169 20.12 -3.09 3.62
N GLU A 170 19.74 -4.33 3.25
CA GLU A 170 20.64 -5.48 3.12
C GLU A 170 20.79 -5.96 1.66
N THR A 171 20.09 -5.36 0.74
CA THR A 171 20.24 -5.59 -0.72
C THR A 171 20.92 -4.44 -1.40
#